data_016c9354567061b68ec42b9e5db7e1f1
#
_entry.id   016c9354567061b68ec42b9e5db7e1f1
#
_cell.length_a   1.000
_cell.length_b   1.000
_cell.length_c   1.000
_cell.angle_alpha   90.00
_cell.angle_beta   90.00
_cell.angle_gamma   90.00
#
_symmetry.space_group_name_H-M   'P 1'
#
loop_
_entity.id
_entity.type
_entity.pdbx_description
1 polymer ?
#
loop_
_entity_poly.entity_id
_entity_poly.type
_entity_poly.pdbx_seq_one_letter_code
_entity_poly.pdbx_strand_id
1 'polypeptide(L)' 'MKVIDKIYDFDNGDKYVIETKPCFHCGNTGQVEIFTQEMFYLNQGYHIQDAVKSLDKDYREQMITGTHPKCWIKMFGEEE' A
#
# COMPACT_ATOMS: atom_id res chain seq x y z
N MET A 1 -2.25 -4.42 8.77
CA MET A 1 -1.54 -3.21 8.34
C MET A 1 -0.91 -2.53 9.53
N LYS A 2 0.34 -2.14 9.42
CA LYS A 2 1.07 -1.58 10.56
C LYS A 2 1.81 -0.33 10.11
N VAL A 3 1.62 0.76 10.85
CA VAL A 3 2.36 1.99 10.60
C VAL A 3 3.74 1.85 11.25
N ILE A 4 4.79 1.95 10.44
CA ILE A 4 6.15 1.79 10.93
C ILE A 4 6.95 3.09 10.91
N ASP A 5 6.46 4.12 10.21
CA ASP A 5 7.16 5.39 10.15
C ASP A 5 6.20 6.47 9.66
N LYS A 6 6.66 7.70 9.73
CA LYS A 6 5.91 8.84 9.23
C LYS A 6 6.87 9.77 8.52
N ILE A 7 6.46 10.22 7.33
CA ILE A 7 7.23 11.15 6.53
C ILE A 7 6.57 12.51 6.62
N TYR A 8 7.34 13.52 7.02
CA TYR A 8 6.85 14.89 7.13
C TYR A 8 7.17 15.61 5.84
N ASP A 9 6.14 16.02 5.12
CA ASP A 9 6.31 16.73 3.86
C ASP A 9 5.47 17.99 3.90
N PHE A 10 6.15 19.11 4.01
CA PHE A 10 5.51 20.40 4.15
C PHE A 10 4.72 20.81 2.91
N ASP A 11 5.19 20.40 1.74
CA ASP A 11 4.60 20.86 0.48
C ASP A 11 3.49 19.95 0.00
N ASN A 12 3.63 18.64 0.21
CA ASN A 12 2.70 17.67 -0.36
C ASN A 12 1.80 16.99 0.67
N GLY A 13 2.06 17.24 1.95
CA GLY A 13 1.30 16.62 3.02
C GLY A 13 2.02 15.42 3.60
N ASP A 14 1.79 15.20 4.89
CA ASP A 14 2.46 14.11 5.60
C ASP A 14 1.95 12.76 5.14
N LYS A 15 2.83 11.77 5.23
CA LYS A 15 2.50 10.41 4.84
C LYS A 15 2.89 9.44 5.95
N TYR A 16 2.16 8.33 6.02
CA TYR A 16 2.55 7.20 6.84
C TYR A 16 3.23 6.15 5.98
N VAL A 17 4.25 5.51 6.53
CA VAL A 17 4.85 4.33 5.91
C VAL A 17 4.19 3.12 6.56
N ILE A 18 3.56 2.30 5.74
CA ILE A 18 2.76 1.16 6.20
C ILE A 18 3.49 -0.11 5.83
N GLU A 19 3.63 -1.02 6.79
CA GLU A 19 4.13 -2.36 6.49
C GLU A 19 2.96 -3.23 6.07
N THR A 20 3.07 -3.87 4.91
CA THR A 20 2.03 -4.74 4.41
C THR A 20 2.24 -6.17 4.87
N LYS A 21 1.23 -7.02 4.63
CA LYS A 21 1.32 -8.43 4.99
C LYS A 21 2.46 -9.10 4.25
N PRO A 22 2.95 -10.24 4.76
CA PRO A 22 3.95 -11.00 4.00
C PRO A 22 3.42 -11.36 2.62
N CYS A 23 4.27 -11.20 1.62
CA CYS A 23 3.92 -11.50 0.24
C CYS A 23 3.70 -13.00 0.09
N PHE A 24 2.64 -13.36 -0.60
CA PHE A 24 2.33 -14.76 -0.85
C PHE A 24 3.43 -15.45 -1.66
N HIS A 25 4.06 -14.70 -2.57
CA HIS A 25 5.04 -15.27 -3.49
C HIS A 25 6.42 -15.42 -2.86
N CYS A 26 6.93 -14.36 -2.25
CA CYS A 26 8.31 -14.36 -1.75
C CYS A 26 8.41 -14.46 -0.23
N GLY A 27 7.30 -14.32 0.47
CA GLY A 27 7.28 -14.44 1.92
C GLY A 27 7.77 -13.22 2.69
N ASN A 28 8.18 -12.18 2.01
CA ASN A 28 8.67 -10.97 2.64
C ASN A 28 7.56 -9.92 2.73
N THR A 29 7.62 -9.12 3.79
CA THR A 29 6.72 -7.98 3.90
C THR A 29 7.14 -6.90 2.92
N GLY A 30 6.26 -5.93 2.71
CA GLY A 30 6.56 -4.79 1.88
C GLY A 30 6.15 -3.51 2.58
N GLN A 31 6.36 -2.39 1.92
CA GLN A 31 6.00 -1.09 2.47
C GLN A 31 5.32 -0.25 1.41
N VAL A 32 4.33 0.52 1.83
CA VAL A 32 3.69 1.51 0.97
C VAL A 32 3.56 2.80 1.76
N GLU A 33 3.46 3.92 1.03
CA GLU A 33 3.29 5.23 1.66
C GLU A 33 1.92 5.76 1.29
N ILE A 34 1.16 6.18 2.28
CA ILE A 34 -0.14 6.79 2.07
C ILE A 34 -0.21 8.10 2.84
N PHE A 35 -1.04 9.02 2.36
CA PHE A 35 -1.24 10.27 3.06
C PHE A 35 -1.96 10.04 4.38
N THR A 36 -1.69 10.88 5.36
CA THR A 36 -2.33 10.75 6.67
C THR A 36 -3.85 10.85 6.54
N GLN A 37 -4.34 11.65 5.61
CA GLN A 37 -5.76 11.75 5.37
C GLN A 37 -6.34 10.44 4.85
N GLU A 38 -5.58 9.74 4.02
CA GLU A 38 -6.02 8.44 3.51
C GLU A 38 -6.13 7.42 4.63
N MET A 39 -5.18 7.45 5.56
CA MET A 39 -5.26 6.59 6.74
C MET A 39 -6.51 6.90 7.56
N PHE A 40 -6.85 8.19 7.67
CA PHE A 40 -8.05 8.60 8.38
C PHE A 40 -9.29 7.96 7.74
N TYR A 41 -9.39 7.99 6.42
CA TYR A 41 -10.52 7.39 5.73
C TYR A 41 -10.57 5.87 5.92
N LEU A 42 -9.41 5.22 5.89
CA LEU A 42 -9.37 3.78 6.15
C LEU A 42 -9.90 3.46 7.53
N ASN A 43 -9.55 4.28 8.52
CA ASN A 43 -10.02 4.08 9.89
C ASN A 43 -11.51 4.34 10.03
N GLN A 44 -12.10 5.09 9.10
CA GLN A 44 -13.53 5.34 9.08
C GLN A 44 -14.32 4.20 8.44
N GLY A 45 -13.63 3.20 7.90
CA GLY A 45 -14.28 2.07 7.27
C GLY A 45 -14.41 2.14 5.76
N TYR A 46 -13.77 3.12 5.13
CA TYR A 46 -13.79 3.20 3.67
C TYR A 46 -12.98 2.05 3.07
N HIS A 47 -13.40 1.62 1.89
CA HIS A 47 -12.63 0.63 1.16
C HIS A 47 -11.30 1.24 0.73
N ILE A 48 -10.28 0.40 0.59
CA ILE A 48 -8.95 0.87 0.22
C ILE A 48 -8.98 1.63 -1.10
N GLN A 49 -9.73 1.15 -2.09
CA GLN A 49 -9.79 1.81 -3.38
C GLN A 49 -10.43 3.19 -3.30
N ASP A 50 -11.27 3.42 -2.30
CA ASP A 50 -11.91 4.73 -2.11
C ASP A 50 -11.09 5.64 -1.20
N ALA A 51 -10.37 5.06 -0.25
CA ALA A 51 -9.63 5.82 0.74
C ALA A 51 -8.23 6.18 0.24
N VAL A 52 -7.57 5.26 -0.46
CA VAL A 52 -6.17 5.41 -0.86
C VAL A 52 -6.09 5.59 -2.37
N LYS A 53 -6.32 6.82 -2.81
CA LYS A 53 -6.37 7.11 -4.24
C LYS A 53 -5.03 7.54 -4.81
N SER A 54 -4.06 7.83 -3.95
CA SER A 54 -2.75 8.29 -4.40
C SER A 54 -1.88 7.14 -4.89
N LEU A 55 -2.21 5.91 -4.54
CA LEU A 55 -1.44 4.74 -4.96
C LEU A 55 -2.02 4.14 -6.22
N ASP A 56 -1.14 3.55 -7.02
CA ASP A 56 -1.56 2.78 -8.17
C ASP A 56 -2.31 1.53 -7.72
N LYS A 57 -3.01 0.93 -8.67
CA LYS A 57 -3.77 -0.28 -8.41
C LYS A 57 -2.91 -1.38 -7.81
N ASP A 58 -1.69 -1.53 -8.32
CA ASP A 58 -0.80 -2.59 -7.87
C ASP A 58 -0.42 -2.42 -6.40
N TYR A 59 -0.17 -1.20 -5.98
CA TYR A 59 0.18 -0.93 -4.59
C TYR A 59 -1.02 -1.06 -3.67
N ARG A 60 -2.20 -0.69 -4.15
CA ARG A 60 -3.41 -0.91 -3.36
C ARG A 60 -3.66 -2.39 -3.17
N GLU A 61 -3.40 -3.18 -4.20
CA GLU A 61 -3.51 -4.63 -4.09
C GLU A 61 -2.52 -5.17 -3.07
N GLN A 62 -1.31 -4.61 -3.06
CA GLN A 62 -0.31 -5.01 -2.07
C GLN A 62 -0.81 -4.75 -0.65
N MET A 63 -1.53 -3.66 -0.43
CA MET A 63 -2.09 -3.37 0.89
C MET A 63 -3.12 -4.40 1.31
N ILE A 64 -3.84 -4.97 0.34
CA ILE A 64 -4.89 -5.94 0.63
C ILE A 64 -4.30 -7.33 0.84
N THR A 65 -3.45 -7.77 -0.08
CA THR A 65 -2.95 -9.15 -0.10
C THR A 65 -1.51 -9.29 0.36
N GLY A 66 -0.75 -8.21 0.35
CA GLY A 66 0.67 -8.24 0.67
C GLY A 66 1.55 -8.58 -0.53
N THR A 67 0.97 -8.93 -1.66
CA THR A 67 1.73 -9.35 -2.83
C THR A 67 2.40 -8.14 -3.48
N HIS A 68 3.72 -8.21 -3.66
CA HIS A 68 4.47 -7.13 -4.29
C HIS A 68 4.12 -7.05 -5.78
N PRO A 69 4.15 -5.85 -6.37
CA PRO A 69 3.89 -5.73 -7.81
C PRO A 69 4.80 -6.60 -8.67
N LYS A 70 6.09 -6.67 -8.31
CA LYS A 70 7.02 -7.51 -9.04
C LYS A 70 6.69 -8.99 -8.91
N CYS A 71 6.27 -9.41 -7.72
CA CYS A 71 5.90 -10.80 -7.49
C CYS A 71 4.63 -11.13 -8.23
N TRP A 72 3.72 -10.19 -8.30
CA TRP A 72 2.49 -10.35 -9.05
C TRP A 72 2.79 -10.67 -10.51
N ILE A 73 3.70 -9.90 -11.11
CA ILE A 73 4.11 -10.12 -12.48
C ILE A 73 4.73 -11.51 -12.65
N LYS A 74 5.57 -11.90 -11.70
CA LYS A 74 6.22 -13.21 -11.76
C LYS A 74 5.24 -14.37 -11.66
N MET A 75 4.18 -14.19 -10.85
CA MET A 75 3.20 -15.26 -10.65
C MET A 75 2.27 -15.41 -11.85
N PHE A 76 1.89 -14.31 -12.47
CA PHE A 76 0.87 -14.33 -13.51
C PHE A 76 1.42 -13.98 -14.88
N GLY A 77 2.70 -13.67 -14.96
CA GLY A 77 3.31 -13.29 -16.20
C GLY A 77 2.96 -11.87 -16.60
N GLU A 78 3.69 -11.36 -17.57
CA GLU A 78 3.43 -10.03 -18.07
C GLU A 78 2.35 -10.06 -19.11
N GLU A 79 1.49 -9.07 -19.01
CA GLU A 79 0.50 -8.85 -20.02
C GLU A 79 1.12 -8.20 -21.22
N GLU A 80 0.73 -8.63 -22.37
CA GLU A 80 1.27 -8.05 -23.55
C GLU A 80 0.25 -7.50 -24.44
#